data_7f76a954a66abbf3583abb13855158c5
#
_entry.id   7f76a954a66abbf3583abb13855158c5
#
_cell.length_a   1.000
_cell.length_b   1.000
_cell.length_c   1.000
_cell.angle_alpha   90.00
_cell.angle_beta   90.00
_cell.angle_gamma   90.00
#
_symmetry.space_group_name_H-M   'P 1'
#
loop_
_entity.id
_entity.type
_entity.pdbx_description
1 polymer ?
#
loop_
_entity_poly.entity_id
_entity_poly.type
_entity_poly.pdbx_seq_one_letter_code
_entity_poly.pdbx_strand_id
1 'polypeptide(L)'
;MDPFNGDIVSMVGGVNYDASNFNRVSQAYRQPGSSIKPFIYAEALETGKYLPNTLILDSNILLDQGNNLPVWVPKNYSNKSYGELTFRRALETSNNLVTLKIGLDLGLNNVNKFLDEINFYENIINTDVYSTLLGAVENNLLNLTKSYSIFLNGGYTVEPSIIKKVVSNEGELIINNEYFKCNYCSFSDEDRSYRKPIIESQKEKVISPQTSFQILNILEGAVKRGTGKSLNKINYPIAGKTGTTNESKDLWFFGLTPRYVIGV
;
A
#
# COMPACT_ATOMS: atom_id res chain seq x y z
N MET A 1 -11.89 -2.49 -4.47
CA MET A 1 -12.22 -1.73 -3.24
C MET A 1 -12.27 -0.25 -3.59
N ASP A 2 -13.23 0.49 -3.04
CA ASP A 2 -13.27 1.96 -3.11
C ASP A 2 -12.21 2.54 -2.16
N PRO A 3 -11.23 3.32 -2.64
CA PRO A 3 -10.16 3.86 -1.80
C PRO A 3 -10.62 5.00 -0.89
N PHE A 4 -11.79 5.58 -1.14
CA PHE A 4 -12.26 6.74 -0.38
C PHE A 4 -13.09 6.35 0.85
N ASN A 5 -13.69 5.18 0.86
CA ASN A 5 -14.57 4.74 1.96
C ASN A 5 -14.36 3.28 2.39
N GLY A 6 -13.39 2.58 1.80
CA GLY A 6 -13.08 1.20 2.14
C GLY A 6 -14.10 0.15 1.65
N ASP A 7 -15.14 0.54 0.90
CA ASP A 7 -16.15 -0.39 0.44
C ASP A 7 -15.55 -1.48 -0.46
N ILE A 8 -15.79 -2.74 -0.10
CA ILE A 8 -15.42 -3.88 -0.93
C ILE A 8 -16.48 -4.04 -2.01
N VAL A 9 -16.13 -3.61 -3.23
CA VAL A 9 -17.05 -3.68 -4.39
C VAL A 9 -17.14 -5.10 -4.95
N SER A 10 -16.03 -5.84 -4.90
CA SER A 10 -15.96 -7.24 -5.34
C SER A 10 -14.84 -7.96 -4.63
N MET A 11 -15.07 -9.21 -4.27
CA MET A 11 -14.08 -10.10 -3.64
C MET A 11 -14.28 -11.53 -4.13
N VAL A 12 -13.20 -12.16 -4.62
CA VAL A 12 -13.20 -13.55 -5.08
C VAL A 12 -12.09 -14.29 -4.33
N GLY A 13 -12.46 -15.08 -3.35
CA GLY A 13 -11.53 -15.81 -2.49
C GLY A 13 -11.13 -17.20 -3.00
N GLY A 14 -11.81 -17.71 -4.03
CA GLY A 14 -11.58 -19.04 -4.59
C GLY A 14 -12.43 -19.31 -5.80
N VAL A 15 -12.17 -20.40 -6.51
CA VAL A 15 -12.86 -20.77 -7.76
C VAL A 15 -14.21 -21.45 -7.47
N ASN A 16 -14.28 -22.25 -6.41
CA ASN A 16 -15.48 -23.01 -6.05
C ASN A 16 -15.55 -23.15 -4.53
N TYR A 17 -16.63 -22.64 -3.94
CA TYR A 17 -16.87 -22.64 -2.50
C TYR A 17 -17.14 -24.05 -1.96
N ASP A 18 -17.85 -24.89 -2.72
CA ASP A 18 -18.18 -26.26 -2.31
C ASP A 18 -16.92 -27.15 -2.28
N ALA A 19 -15.91 -26.85 -3.11
CA ALA A 19 -14.63 -27.54 -3.10
C ALA A 19 -13.69 -27.04 -2.00
N SER A 20 -13.77 -25.77 -1.62
CA SER A 20 -12.95 -25.18 -0.55
C SER A 20 -13.58 -23.88 -0.04
N ASN A 21 -13.88 -23.83 1.25
CA ASN A 21 -14.37 -22.63 1.95
C ASN A 21 -13.23 -21.66 2.30
N PHE A 22 -11.98 -22.02 2.01
CA PHE A 22 -10.81 -21.18 2.32
C PHE A 22 -10.80 -19.94 1.43
N ASN A 23 -11.02 -18.78 2.06
CA ASN A 23 -11.00 -17.49 1.38
C ASN A 23 -9.55 -16.96 1.28
N ARG A 24 -8.97 -17.07 0.08
CA ARG A 24 -7.58 -16.66 -0.15
C ARG A 24 -7.35 -15.16 -0.03
N VAL A 25 -8.39 -14.35 -0.13
CA VAL A 25 -8.26 -12.89 -0.02
C VAL A 25 -7.93 -12.46 1.41
N SER A 26 -8.57 -13.09 2.41
CA SER A 26 -8.44 -12.72 3.82
C SER A 26 -7.66 -13.74 4.66
N GLN A 27 -7.57 -15.01 4.23
CA GLN A 27 -7.00 -16.09 5.05
C GLN A 27 -5.63 -16.58 4.56
N ALA A 28 -5.28 -16.31 3.29
CA ALA A 28 -3.97 -16.71 2.75
C ALA A 28 -2.93 -15.63 3.01
N TYR A 29 -2.00 -15.93 3.92
CA TYR A 29 -0.83 -15.10 4.17
C TYR A 29 0.29 -15.53 3.24
N ARG A 30 0.85 -14.58 2.50
CA ARG A 30 1.92 -14.79 1.51
C ARG A 30 2.85 -13.60 1.50
N GLN A 31 4.08 -13.80 1.09
CA GLN A 31 5.07 -12.74 0.99
C GLN A 31 4.64 -11.70 -0.07
N PRO A 32 4.50 -10.42 0.27
CA PRO A 32 4.16 -9.37 -0.68
C PRO A 32 5.27 -9.12 -1.71
N GLY A 33 6.51 -9.48 -1.40
CA GLY A 33 7.65 -9.23 -2.27
C GLY A 33 7.74 -7.75 -2.65
N SER A 34 8.00 -7.48 -3.92
CA SER A 34 8.17 -6.10 -4.41
C SER A 34 6.95 -5.19 -4.29
N SER A 35 5.80 -5.69 -3.85
CA SER A 35 4.63 -4.84 -3.63
C SER A 35 4.74 -3.94 -2.40
N ILE A 36 5.69 -4.20 -1.48
CA ILE A 36 5.98 -3.31 -0.35
C ILE A 36 6.69 -2.02 -0.78
N LYS A 37 7.43 -2.03 -1.88
CA LYS A 37 8.34 -0.95 -2.27
C LYS A 37 7.70 0.45 -2.33
N PRO A 38 6.47 0.65 -2.88
CA PRO A 38 5.85 1.97 -2.91
C PRO A 38 5.75 2.62 -1.54
N PHE A 39 5.59 1.83 -0.47
CA PHE A 39 5.47 2.34 0.90
C PHE A 39 6.83 2.83 1.43
N ILE A 40 7.91 2.09 1.17
CA ILE A 40 9.28 2.54 1.52
C ILE A 40 9.63 3.83 0.78
N TYR A 41 9.23 3.92 -0.49
CA TYR A 41 9.43 5.12 -1.30
C TYR A 41 8.54 6.28 -0.83
N ALA A 42 7.33 6.01 -0.34
CA ALA A 42 6.48 7.04 0.25
C ALA A 42 7.11 7.62 1.51
N GLU A 43 7.57 6.77 2.42
CA GLU A 43 8.30 7.22 3.62
C GLU A 43 9.53 8.04 3.26
N ALA A 44 10.31 7.62 2.27
CA ALA A 44 11.48 8.36 1.80
C ALA A 44 11.12 9.77 1.29
N LEU A 45 9.99 9.93 0.59
CA LEU A 45 9.51 11.24 0.13
C LEU A 45 9.02 12.10 1.29
N GLU A 46 8.33 11.52 2.29
CA GLU A 46 7.87 12.27 3.49
C GLU A 46 9.03 12.86 4.29
N THR A 47 10.18 12.18 4.36
CA THR A 47 11.37 12.73 5.03
C THR A 47 11.95 13.96 4.33
N GLY A 48 11.60 14.22 3.06
CA GLY A 48 12.17 15.27 2.23
C GLY A 48 13.62 15.03 1.78
N LYS A 49 14.25 13.92 2.19
CA LYS A 49 15.61 13.56 1.75
C LYS A 49 15.67 13.18 0.26
N TYR A 50 14.58 12.65 -0.26
CA TYR A 50 14.48 12.15 -1.61
C TYR A 50 13.46 12.93 -2.42
N LEU A 51 13.79 13.10 -3.69
CA LEU A 51 12.91 13.65 -4.73
C LEU A 51 12.79 12.61 -5.86
N PRO A 52 11.76 12.65 -6.70
CA PRO A 52 11.60 11.69 -7.81
C PRO A 52 12.79 11.64 -8.79
N ASN A 53 13.58 12.70 -8.86
CA ASN A 53 14.78 12.81 -9.71
C ASN A 53 16.10 12.58 -8.95
N THR A 54 16.09 12.29 -7.65
CA THR A 54 17.29 11.95 -6.89
C THR A 54 17.98 10.74 -7.53
N LEU A 55 19.28 10.89 -7.82
CA LEU A 55 20.10 9.80 -8.37
C LEU A 55 20.60 8.90 -7.22
N ILE A 56 20.47 7.61 -7.43
CA ILE A 56 20.90 6.57 -6.49
C ILE A 56 21.63 5.49 -7.26
N LEU A 57 22.80 5.14 -6.79
CA LEU A 57 23.65 4.16 -7.44
C LEU A 57 23.12 2.72 -7.23
N ASP A 58 22.69 2.07 -8.31
CA ASP A 58 22.38 0.64 -8.33
C ASP A 58 23.67 -0.16 -8.43
N SER A 59 24.22 -0.53 -7.30
CA SER A 59 25.43 -1.35 -7.16
C SER A 59 25.27 -2.37 -6.04
N ASN A 60 26.01 -3.46 -6.13
CA ASN A 60 26.01 -4.51 -5.11
C ASN A 60 26.28 -3.94 -3.71
N ILE A 61 25.61 -4.51 -2.73
CA ILE A 61 25.80 -4.24 -1.31
C ILE A 61 26.01 -5.56 -0.58
N LEU A 62 26.76 -5.50 0.49
CA LEU A 62 27.01 -6.61 1.41
C LEU A 62 26.36 -6.24 2.73
N LEU A 63 25.45 -7.04 3.22
CA LEU A 63 24.71 -6.79 4.45
C LEU A 63 25.08 -7.84 5.50
N ASP A 64 25.72 -7.37 6.56
CA ASP A 64 25.95 -8.19 7.75
C ASP A 64 24.62 -8.32 8.49
N GLN A 65 24.14 -9.54 8.64
CA GLN A 65 22.87 -9.82 9.33
C GLN A 65 23.05 -10.03 10.84
N GLY A 66 24.30 -9.97 11.34
CA GLY A 66 24.60 -10.26 12.74
C GLY A 66 24.36 -11.74 13.13
N ASN A 67 24.45 -12.05 14.42
CA ASN A 67 24.10 -13.35 15.00
C ASN A 67 24.71 -14.58 14.30
N ASN A 68 25.96 -14.47 13.79
CA ASN A 68 26.66 -15.53 13.03
C ASN A 68 25.93 -15.99 11.74
N LEU A 69 24.99 -15.20 11.24
CA LEU A 69 24.37 -15.44 9.93
C LEU A 69 25.34 -15.07 8.80
N PRO A 70 25.30 -15.76 7.66
CA PRO A 70 26.14 -15.41 6.52
C PRO A 70 25.81 -14.00 6.01
N VAL A 71 26.83 -13.31 5.50
CA VAL A 71 26.65 -12.02 4.84
C VAL A 71 25.64 -12.17 3.69
N TRP A 72 24.59 -11.35 3.71
CA TRP A 72 23.61 -11.38 2.66
C TRP A 72 24.03 -10.49 1.49
N VAL A 73 23.96 -11.05 0.29
CA VAL A 73 24.29 -10.36 -0.97
C VAL A 73 23.04 -10.30 -1.83
N PRO A 74 22.18 -9.30 -1.61
CA PRO A 74 20.96 -9.13 -2.42
C PRO A 74 21.30 -8.85 -3.88
N LYS A 75 20.37 -9.22 -4.77
CA LYS A 75 20.51 -9.00 -6.21
C LYS A 75 19.21 -8.44 -6.80
N ASN A 76 19.34 -7.72 -7.91
CA ASN A 76 18.19 -7.42 -8.76
C ASN A 76 17.67 -8.70 -9.42
N TYR A 77 16.38 -8.72 -9.79
CA TYR A 77 15.77 -9.86 -10.47
C TYR A 77 16.53 -10.25 -11.76
N SER A 78 17.05 -9.27 -12.48
CA SER A 78 17.86 -9.46 -13.69
C SER A 78 19.30 -9.95 -13.42
N ASN A 79 19.75 -10.03 -12.17
CA ASN A 79 21.15 -10.23 -11.76
C ASN A 79 22.14 -9.17 -12.32
N LYS A 80 21.64 -8.00 -12.73
CA LYS A 80 22.44 -6.90 -13.27
C LYS A 80 22.32 -5.66 -12.39
N SER A 81 23.39 -4.86 -12.35
CA SER A 81 23.38 -3.50 -11.83
C SER A 81 23.33 -2.52 -13.00
N TYR A 82 22.61 -1.41 -12.81
CA TYR A 82 22.32 -0.45 -13.88
C TYR A 82 23.01 0.90 -13.69
N GLY A 83 23.91 1.01 -12.69
CA GLY A 83 24.58 2.26 -12.38
C GLY A 83 23.63 3.28 -11.72
N GLU A 84 23.76 4.55 -12.03
CA GLU A 84 22.91 5.59 -11.46
C GLU A 84 21.49 5.53 -12.04
N LEU A 85 20.52 5.39 -11.15
CA LEU A 85 19.09 5.43 -11.46
C LEU A 85 18.44 6.58 -10.70
N THR A 86 17.47 7.23 -11.33
CA THR A 86 16.60 8.13 -10.57
C THR A 86 15.71 7.33 -9.63
N PHE A 87 15.38 7.92 -8.48
CA PHE A 87 14.42 7.38 -7.52
C PHE A 87 13.14 6.88 -8.22
N ARG A 88 12.57 7.69 -9.11
CA ARG A 88 11.43 7.31 -9.96
C ARG A 88 11.70 6.04 -10.75
N ARG A 89 12.81 6.02 -11.50
CA ARG A 89 13.10 4.89 -12.39
C ARG A 89 13.32 3.59 -11.62
N ALA A 90 13.94 3.66 -10.46
CA ALA A 90 14.18 2.51 -9.61
C ALA A 90 12.85 1.87 -9.12
N LEU A 91 11.85 2.69 -8.75
CA LEU A 91 10.53 2.16 -8.38
C LEU A 91 9.76 1.62 -9.60
N GLU A 92 9.77 2.31 -10.73
CA GLU A 92 9.13 1.88 -11.98
C GLU A 92 9.65 0.52 -12.48
N THR A 93 10.94 0.28 -12.34
CA THR A 93 11.60 -0.99 -12.71
C THR A 93 11.66 -2.00 -11.56
N SER A 94 11.14 -1.62 -10.40
CA SER A 94 11.14 -2.47 -9.21
C SER A 94 12.54 -2.92 -8.77
N ASN A 95 13.53 -2.02 -8.83
CA ASN A 95 14.93 -2.30 -8.49
C ASN A 95 15.08 -2.69 -7.00
N ASN A 96 15.75 -3.81 -6.71
CA ASN A 96 15.94 -4.30 -5.35
C ASN A 96 17.04 -3.53 -4.60
N LEU A 97 18.18 -3.34 -5.25
CA LEU A 97 19.36 -2.77 -4.60
C LEU A 97 19.14 -1.31 -4.21
N VAL A 98 18.50 -0.54 -5.10
CA VAL A 98 18.13 0.85 -4.79
C VAL A 98 17.11 0.90 -3.65
N THR A 99 16.10 0.02 -3.65
CA THR A 99 15.11 -0.04 -2.57
C THR A 99 15.78 -0.33 -1.22
N LEU A 100 16.70 -1.30 -1.18
CA LEU A 100 17.46 -1.61 0.03
C LEU A 100 18.28 -0.41 0.51
N LYS A 101 18.96 0.29 -0.39
CA LYS A 101 19.74 1.48 -0.03
C LYS A 101 18.87 2.58 0.57
N ILE A 102 17.69 2.83 -0.02
CA ILE A 102 16.72 3.78 0.53
C ILE A 102 16.28 3.34 1.92
N GLY A 103 15.84 2.09 2.07
CA GLY A 103 15.35 1.58 3.36
C GLY A 103 16.42 1.56 4.45
N LEU A 104 17.67 1.29 4.09
CA LEU A 104 18.82 1.36 5.02
C LEU A 104 19.13 2.80 5.43
N ASP A 105 19.05 3.76 4.50
CA ASP A 105 19.26 5.18 4.80
C ASP A 105 18.14 5.78 5.67
N LEU A 106 16.91 5.29 5.51
CA LEU A 106 15.79 5.62 6.40
C LEU A 106 15.96 4.99 7.80
N GLY A 107 16.58 3.82 7.86
CA GLY A 107 16.66 2.95 9.03
C GLY A 107 15.43 2.02 9.15
N LEU A 108 15.69 0.74 9.47
CA LEU A 108 14.65 -0.29 9.58
C LEU A 108 13.53 0.09 10.56
N ASN A 109 13.89 0.66 11.72
CA ASN A 109 12.92 1.05 12.74
C ASN A 109 11.94 2.11 12.24
N ASN A 110 12.39 3.08 11.46
CA ASN A 110 11.53 4.12 10.89
C ASN A 110 10.61 3.53 9.82
N VAL A 111 11.14 2.66 8.96
CA VAL A 111 10.33 1.96 7.95
C VAL A 111 9.27 1.08 8.63
N ASN A 112 9.64 0.30 9.66
CA ASN A 112 8.70 -0.54 10.38
C ASN A 112 7.62 0.31 11.07
N LYS A 113 8.00 1.40 11.74
CA LYS A 113 7.06 2.33 12.36
C LYS A 113 6.08 2.91 11.34
N PHE A 114 6.53 3.34 10.18
CA PHE A 114 5.67 3.82 9.11
C PHE A 114 4.72 2.72 8.60
N LEU A 115 5.21 1.48 8.43
CA LEU A 115 4.36 0.35 8.03
C LEU A 115 3.30 0.03 9.09
N ASP A 116 3.60 0.19 10.37
CA ASP A 116 2.63 0.05 11.46
C ASP A 116 1.61 1.19 11.43
N GLU A 117 2.01 2.44 11.25
CA GLU A 117 1.11 3.59 11.16
C GLU A 117 0.10 3.48 10.02
N ILE A 118 0.48 2.89 8.89
CA ILE A 118 -0.45 2.63 7.78
C ILE A 118 -1.21 1.30 7.93
N ASN A 119 -1.05 0.59 9.03
CA ASN A 119 -1.59 -0.74 9.26
C ASN A 119 -1.29 -1.70 8.09
N PHE A 120 -0.03 -1.67 7.58
CA PHE A 120 0.39 -2.51 6.47
C PHE A 120 0.33 -3.99 6.82
N TYR A 121 0.69 -4.34 8.04
CA TYR A 121 0.56 -5.67 8.61
C TYR A 121 -0.53 -5.68 9.68
N GLU A 122 -1.27 -6.80 9.83
CA GLU A 122 -2.30 -6.94 10.86
C GLU A 122 -1.71 -7.00 12.29
N ASN A 123 -0.47 -7.47 12.40
CA ASN A 123 0.25 -7.54 13.67
C ASN A 123 1.53 -6.71 13.56
N ILE A 124 1.88 -6.04 14.65
CA ILE A 124 3.14 -5.29 14.74
C ILE A 124 4.30 -6.25 14.51
N ILE A 125 5.10 -5.97 13.49
CA ILE A 125 6.24 -6.78 13.13
C ILE A 125 7.50 -6.06 13.58
N ASN A 126 8.04 -6.52 14.69
CA ASN A 126 9.36 -6.08 15.15
C ASN A 126 10.43 -6.97 14.50
N THR A 127 10.80 -6.65 13.26
CA THR A 127 11.83 -7.39 12.54
C THR A 127 13.02 -6.50 12.25
N ASP A 128 14.16 -6.86 12.82
CA ASP A 128 15.46 -6.25 12.49
C ASP A 128 16.11 -6.90 11.25
N VAL A 129 15.28 -7.49 10.37
CA VAL A 129 15.78 -8.25 9.23
C VAL A 129 15.65 -7.45 7.94
N TYR A 130 16.75 -7.23 7.26
CA TYR A 130 16.81 -6.43 6.02
C TYR A 130 15.90 -6.94 4.90
N SER A 131 15.58 -8.24 4.86
CA SER A 131 14.70 -8.82 3.85
C SER A 131 13.26 -8.31 3.94
N THR A 132 12.85 -7.74 5.07
CA THR A 132 11.56 -7.06 5.25
C THR A 132 11.40 -5.92 4.22
N LEU A 133 12.48 -5.21 3.91
CA LEU A 133 12.49 -4.14 2.89
C LEU A 133 12.18 -4.66 1.47
N LEU A 134 12.28 -5.95 1.24
CA LEU A 134 11.90 -6.61 -0.02
C LEU A 134 10.63 -7.45 0.09
N GLY A 135 9.89 -7.31 1.20
CA GLY A 135 8.61 -7.97 1.41
C GLY A 135 8.70 -9.45 1.77
N ALA A 136 9.63 -9.81 2.65
CA ALA A 136 9.76 -11.18 3.16
C ALA A 136 8.71 -11.55 4.20
N VAL A 137 8.09 -10.57 4.87
CA VAL A 137 7.05 -10.81 5.87
C VAL A 137 5.71 -10.99 5.20
N GLU A 138 4.98 -12.03 5.59
CA GLU A 138 3.72 -12.42 4.97
C GLU A 138 2.58 -11.43 5.27
N ASN A 139 1.63 -11.32 4.32
CA ASN A 139 0.45 -10.50 4.43
C ASN A 139 -0.68 -11.10 3.57
N ASN A 140 -1.91 -10.66 3.74
CA ASN A 140 -3.03 -11.12 2.93
C ASN A 140 -3.42 -10.07 1.86
N LEU A 141 -4.15 -10.53 0.84
CA LEU A 141 -4.54 -9.70 -0.30
C LEU A 141 -5.43 -8.51 0.11
N LEU A 142 -6.34 -8.73 1.06
CA LEU A 142 -7.27 -7.69 1.51
C LEU A 142 -6.51 -6.54 2.15
N ASN A 143 -5.62 -6.86 3.09
CA ASN A 143 -4.85 -5.87 3.82
C ASN A 143 -3.87 -5.11 2.91
N LEU A 144 -3.20 -5.82 1.98
CA LEU A 144 -2.37 -5.18 0.97
C LEU A 144 -3.19 -4.23 0.08
N THR A 145 -4.38 -4.66 -0.39
CA THR A 145 -5.26 -3.82 -1.21
C THR A 145 -5.71 -2.58 -0.45
N LYS A 146 -6.06 -2.72 0.83
CA LYS A 146 -6.37 -1.62 1.74
C LYS A 146 -5.23 -0.61 1.81
N SER A 147 -4.01 -1.09 2.07
CA SER A 147 -2.84 -0.22 2.22
C SER A 147 -2.57 0.63 0.97
N TYR A 148 -2.76 0.08 -0.23
CA TYR A 148 -2.62 0.83 -1.49
C TYR A 148 -3.60 2.00 -1.66
N SER A 149 -4.69 2.05 -0.89
CA SER A 149 -5.69 3.13 -0.96
C SER A 149 -5.10 4.49 -0.63
N ILE A 150 -4.08 4.57 0.23
CA ILE A 150 -3.45 5.83 0.63
C ILE A 150 -2.88 6.61 -0.57
N PHE A 151 -2.54 5.92 -1.67
CA PHE A 151 -2.00 6.56 -2.87
C PHE A 151 -3.08 7.16 -3.78
N LEU A 152 -4.36 6.84 -3.56
CA LEU A 152 -5.47 7.37 -4.35
C LEU A 152 -6.31 8.40 -3.61
N ASN A 153 -6.38 8.31 -2.29
CA ASN A 153 -7.28 9.13 -1.48
C ASN A 153 -6.60 10.34 -0.82
N GLY A 154 -5.34 10.62 -1.20
CA GLY A 154 -4.59 11.77 -0.66
C GLY A 154 -3.90 11.49 0.66
N GLY A 155 -3.63 10.22 0.98
CA GLY A 155 -2.80 9.81 2.11
C GLY A 155 -3.56 9.40 3.37
N TYR A 156 -4.82 9.02 3.25
CA TYR A 156 -5.65 8.59 4.38
C TYR A 156 -5.78 7.08 4.47
N THR A 157 -5.76 6.54 5.68
CA THR A 157 -6.13 5.13 5.92
C THR A 157 -7.63 4.92 5.74
N VAL A 158 -8.01 3.72 5.31
CA VAL A 158 -9.41 3.27 5.23
C VAL A 158 -9.48 1.83 5.72
N GLU A 159 -10.60 1.45 6.35
CA GLU A 159 -10.84 0.07 6.73
C GLU A 159 -11.78 -0.61 5.73
N PRO A 160 -11.47 -1.83 5.28
CA PRO A 160 -12.31 -2.58 4.36
C PRO A 160 -13.68 -2.86 4.98
N SER A 161 -14.75 -2.57 4.27
CA SER A 161 -16.10 -2.81 4.76
C SER A 161 -17.00 -3.40 3.66
N ILE A 162 -17.80 -4.40 4.04
CA ILE A 162 -18.88 -4.95 3.22
C ILE A 162 -20.22 -4.39 3.69
N ILE A 163 -20.33 -4.07 4.98
CA ILE A 163 -21.54 -3.59 5.61
C ILE A 163 -21.35 -2.12 6.03
N LYS A 164 -22.15 -1.22 5.46
CA LYS A 164 -22.11 0.21 5.81
C LYS A 164 -22.86 0.52 7.08
N LYS A 165 -24.11 0.04 7.15
CA LYS A 165 -25.02 0.32 8.25
C LYS A 165 -25.83 -0.92 8.61
N VAL A 166 -26.07 -1.09 9.91
CA VAL A 166 -27.05 -2.02 10.43
C VAL A 166 -28.01 -1.23 11.33
N VAL A 167 -29.30 -1.35 11.07
CA VAL A 167 -30.35 -0.65 11.82
C VAL A 167 -31.28 -1.69 12.41
N SER A 168 -31.68 -1.53 13.67
CA SER A 168 -32.67 -2.39 14.33
C SER A 168 -34.08 -2.20 13.72
N ASN A 169 -35.00 -3.10 14.07
CA ASN A 169 -36.39 -2.96 13.69
C ASN A 169 -37.07 -1.71 14.29
N GLU A 170 -36.52 -1.17 15.36
CA GLU A 170 -36.99 0.04 16.05
C GLU A 170 -36.38 1.32 15.48
N GLY A 171 -35.48 1.21 14.47
CA GLY A 171 -34.80 2.33 13.82
C GLY A 171 -33.52 2.76 14.51
N GLU A 172 -33.03 2.02 15.48
CA GLU A 172 -31.76 2.31 16.14
C GLU A 172 -30.58 1.91 15.27
N LEU A 173 -29.58 2.77 15.19
CA LEU A 173 -28.35 2.53 14.44
C LEU A 173 -27.40 1.64 15.27
N ILE A 174 -27.24 0.37 14.88
CA ILE A 174 -26.39 -0.61 15.56
C ILE A 174 -24.95 -0.52 15.08
N ILE A 175 -24.75 -0.43 13.75
CA ILE A 175 -23.43 -0.31 13.12
C ILE A 175 -23.47 0.86 12.16
N ASN A 176 -22.45 1.71 12.21
CA ASN A 176 -22.19 2.76 11.24
C ASN A 176 -20.72 2.81 10.90
N ASN A 177 -20.35 2.38 9.68
CA ASN A 177 -18.99 2.37 9.16
C ASN A 177 -18.73 3.59 8.26
N GLU A 178 -19.46 4.69 8.46
CA GLU A 178 -19.19 5.94 7.73
C GLU A 178 -18.04 6.71 8.38
N TYR A 179 -17.07 7.13 7.57
CA TYR A 179 -15.92 7.92 8.02
C TYR A 179 -16.21 9.40 8.25
N PHE A 180 -17.45 9.81 8.04
CA PHE A 180 -17.84 11.21 8.20
C PHE A 180 -18.84 11.35 9.35
N LYS A 181 -18.51 12.23 10.28
CA LYS A 181 -19.43 12.65 11.32
C LYS A 181 -19.95 14.03 10.96
N CYS A 182 -21.25 14.17 10.96
CA CYS A 182 -21.87 15.47 10.83
C CYS A 182 -22.18 16.07 12.19
N ASN A 183 -21.54 17.18 12.52
CA ASN A 183 -21.87 17.97 13.69
C ASN A 183 -22.90 19.04 13.27
N TYR A 184 -23.95 19.20 14.07
CA TYR A 184 -25.06 20.14 13.83
C TYR A 184 -25.94 19.79 12.60
N CYS A 185 -26.03 18.52 12.19
CA CYS A 185 -26.93 18.08 11.12
C CYS A 185 -28.35 17.74 11.58
N SER A 186 -28.55 17.44 12.86
CA SER A 186 -29.88 17.24 13.44
C SER A 186 -30.29 18.48 14.19
N PHE A 187 -31.31 19.15 13.70
CA PHE A 187 -31.93 20.29 14.38
C PHE A 187 -33.06 19.76 15.27
N SER A 188 -32.92 19.90 16.58
CA SER A 188 -34.09 19.99 17.46
C SER A 188 -34.61 21.41 17.33
N ASP A 189 -35.95 21.59 17.24
CA ASP A 189 -36.60 22.87 17.03
C ASP A 189 -36.28 23.94 18.11
N GLU A 190 -35.65 23.54 19.20
CA GLU A 190 -35.28 24.42 20.31
C GLU A 190 -33.90 25.07 20.19
N ASP A 191 -33.04 24.55 19.31
CA ASP A 191 -31.65 25.03 19.18
C ASP A 191 -31.38 25.59 17.77
N ARG A 192 -32.17 26.58 17.35
CA ARG A 192 -31.92 27.38 16.12
C ARG A 192 -30.69 28.28 16.29
N SER A 193 -29.61 27.76 16.84
CA SER A 193 -28.32 28.43 16.69
C SER A 193 -27.92 28.34 15.22
N TYR A 194 -27.61 29.48 14.59
CA TYR A 194 -27.19 29.63 13.18
C TYR A 194 -25.86 28.89 12.87
N ARG A 195 -25.63 27.71 13.46
CA ARG A 195 -24.42 26.93 13.23
C ARG A 195 -24.57 26.15 11.94
N LYS A 196 -23.61 26.36 11.03
CA LYS A 196 -23.57 25.60 9.80
C LYS A 196 -23.21 24.12 10.10
N PRO A 197 -23.78 23.15 9.37
CA PRO A 197 -23.33 21.76 9.44
C PRO A 197 -21.83 21.65 9.18
N ILE A 198 -21.13 20.94 10.04
CA ILE A 198 -19.69 20.68 9.89
C ILE A 198 -19.55 19.16 9.68
N ILE A 199 -18.99 18.80 8.53
CA ILE A 199 -18.66 17.40 8.21
C ILE A 199 -17.18 17.18 8.56
N GLU A 200 -16.94 16.37 9.56
CA GLU A 200 -15.61 15.97 10.00
C GLU A 200 -15.25 14.59 9.47
N SER A 201 -14.08 14.47 8.88
CA SER A 201 -13.53 13.16 8.49
C SER A 201 -12.89 12.52 9.72
N GLN A 202 -13.22 11.25 9.97
CA GLN A 202 -12.61 10.43 11.04
C GLN A 202 -11.42 9.61 10.51
N LYS A 203 -10.98 9.86 9.28
CA LYS A 203 -9.84 9.14 8.69
C LYS A 203 -8.53 9.67 9.23
N GLU A 204 -7.63 8.76 9.48
CA GLU A 204 -6.27 9.09 9.85
C GLU A 204 -5.44 9.40 8.60
N LYS A 205 -4.72 10.53 8.64
CA LYS A 205 -3.81 10.94 7.56
C LYS A 205 -2.41 10.45 7.90
N VAL A 206 -1.85 9.62 7.04
CA VAL A 206 -0.54 8.96 7.26
C VAL A 206 0.56 9.45 6.33
N ILE A 207 0.21 9.96 5.14
CA ILE A 207 1.15 10.64 4.23
C ILE A 207 0.54 11.94 3.71
N SER A 208 1.40 12.83 3.21
CA SER A 208 0.94 14.06 2.57
C SER A 208 0.23 13.77 1.23
N PRO A 209 -0.73 14.61 0.80
CA PRO A 209 -1.32 14.48 -0.54
C PRO A 209 -0.28 14.62 -1.65
N GLN A 210 0.79 15.36 -1.41
CA GLN A 210 1.91 15.52 -2.33
C GLN A 210 2.64 14.18 -2.56
N THR A 211 2.98 13.48 -1.49
CA THR A 211 3.60 12.16 -1.55
C THR A 211 2.67 11.13 -2.20
N SER A 212 1.39 11.11 -1.79
CA SER A 212 0.37 10.27 -2.40
C SER A 212 0.35 10.44 -3.92
N PHE A 213 0.27 11.70 -4.41
CA PHE A 213 0.30 12.01 -5.83
C PHE A 213 1.63 11.61 -6.51
N GLN A 214 2.77 11.87 -5.89
CA GLN A 214 4.07 11.54 -6.46
C GLN A 214 4.24 10.02 -6.63
N ILE A 215 3.87 9.23 -5.62
CA ILE A 215 3.91 7.76 -5.72
C ILE A 215 2.93 7.27 -6.78
N LEU A 216 1.69 7.76 -6.81
CA LEU A 216 0.71 7.40 -7.83
C LEU A 216 1.25 7.66 -9.25
N ASN A 217 1.87 8.83 -9.47
CA ASN A 217 2.46 9.19 -10.75
C ASN A 217 3.66 8.30 -11.14
N ILE A 218 4.47 7.86 -10.16
CA ILE A 218 5.54 6.89 -10.40
C ILE A 218 4.95 5.52 -10.77
N LEU A 219 3.89 5.09 -10.09
CA LEU A 219 3.21 3.82 -10.36
C LEU A 219 2.48 3.84 -11.73
N GLU A 220 1.99 4.98 -12.18
CA GLU A 220 1.55 5.15 -13.57
C GLU A 220 2.71 4.94 -14.55
N GLY A 221 3.90 5.47 -14.22
CA GLY A 221 5.14 5.22 -14.95
C GLY A 221 5.51 3.73 -14.99
N ALA A 222 5.27 2.97 -13.92
CA ALA A 222 5.53 1.53 -13.88
C ALA A 222 4.65 0.76 -14.89
N VAL A 223 3.40 1.21 -15.11
CA VAL A 223 2.52 0.66 -16.15
C VAL A 223 2.93 1.13 -17.55
N LYS A 224 3.30 2.39 -17.74
CA LYS A 224 3.64 2.93 -19.06
C LYS A 224 4.98 2.41 -19.61
N ARG A 225 6.01 2.30 -18.76
CA ARG A 225 7.39 2.02 -19.18
C ARG A 225 8.19 1.11 -18.23
N GLY A 226 7.54 0.55 -17.20
CA GLY A 226 8.14 -0.32 -16.19
C GLY A 226 7.64 -1.76 -16.23
N THR A 227 7.53 -2.37 -15.05
CA THR A 227 7.18 -3.79 -14.88
C THR A 227 5.73 -4.12 -15.28
N GLY A 228 4.82 -3.15 -15.27
CA GLY A 228 3.41 -3.31 -15.65
C GLY A 228 3.10 -3.00 -17.12
N LYS A 229 4.11 -2.92 -17.99
CA LYS A 229 3.97 -2.45 -19.38
C LYS A 229 2.94 -3.23 -20.22
N SER A 230 2.63 -4.47 -19.89
CA SER A 230 1.58 -5.25 -20.57
C SER A 230 0.19 -4.60 -20.49
N LEU A 231 -0.06 -3.83 -19.43
CA LEU A 231 -1.34 -3.13 -19.19
C LEU A 231 -1.44 -1.80 -19.93
N ASN A 232 -0.34 -1.29 -20.49
CA ASN A 232 -0.35 -0.04 -21.26
C ASN A 232 -1.24 -0.09 -22.54
N LYS A 233 -1.68 -1.29 -22.92
CA LYS A 233 -2.63 -1.51 -24.02
C LYS A 233 -4.07 -1.15 -23.66
N ILE A 234 -4.38 -1.07 -22.37
CA ILE A 234 -5.71 -0.71 -21.89
C ILE A 234 -5.86 0.80 -21.99
N ASN A 235 -6.85 1.25 -22.74
CA ASN A 235 -7.15 2.68 -22.88
C ASN A 235 -7.92 3.21 -21.66
N TYR A 236 -7.29 3.15 -20.50
CA TYR A 236 -7.82 3.65 -19.24
C TYR A 236 -6.68 4.09 -18.33
N PRO A 237 -6.82 5.15 -17.53
CA PRO A 237 -5.81 5.57 -16.58
C PRO A 237 -5.57 4.47 -15.52
N ILE A 238 -4.39 3.87 -15.54
CA ILE A 238 -3.98 2.82 -14.60
C ILE A 238 -2.58 3.13 -14.10
N ALA A 239 -2.45 3.17 -12.79
CA ALA A 239 -1.17 3.03 -12.10
C ALA A 239 -1.10 1.63 -11.50
N GLY A 240 0.09 1.11 -11.22
CA GLY A 240 0.14 -0.22 -10.63
C GLY A 240 1.52 -0.68 -10.21
N LYS A 241 1.52 -1.72 -9.40
CA LYS A 241 2.74 -2.37 -8.90
C LYS A 241 2.61 -3.88 -8.97
N THR A 242 3.62 -4.51 -9.51
CA THR A 242 3.83 -5.96 -9.46
C THR A 242 4.50 -6.35 -8.15
N GLY A 243 4.08 -7.44 -7.55
CA GLY A 243 4.79 -8.16 -6.49
C GLY A 243 5.21 -9.53 -7.03
N THR A 244 6.47 -9.88 -6.84
CA THR A 244 6.99 -11.20 -7.22
C THR A 244 7.93 -11.64 -6.11
N THR A 245 7.72 -12.84 -5.61
CA THR A 245 8.61 -13.46 -4.63
C THR A 245 9.68 -14.31 -5.32
N ASN A 246 10.62 -14.82 -4.54
CA ASN A 246 11.66 -15.71 -5.04
C ASN A 246 11.03 -16.91 -5.74
N GLU A 247 11.63 -17.35 -6.85
CA GLU A 247 11.15 -18.46 -7.67
C GLU A 247 9.72 -18.27 -8.22
N SER A 248 9.19 -17.03 -8.18
CA SER A 248 7.83 -16.69 -8.65
C SER A 248 6.73 -17.52 -7.96
N LYS A 249 6.92 -17.90 -6.69
CA LYS A 249 5.94 -18.67 -5.92
C LYS A 249 4.67 -17.89 -5.67
N ASP A 250 4.81 -16.57 -5.43
CA ASP A 250 3.69 -15.66 -5.27
C ASP A 250 3.80 -14.54 -6.31
N LEU A 251 2.70 -14.26 -6.97
CA LEU A 251 2.57 -13.21 -7.97
C LEU A 251 1.44 -12.28 -7.56
N TRP A 252 1.76 -11.00 -7.40
CA TRP A 252 0.82 -9.97 -7.02
C TRP A 252 0.76 -8.87 -8.07
N PHE A 253 -0.41 -8.30 -8.22
CA PHE A 253 -0.58 -7.04 -8.92
C PHE A 253 -1.58 -6.15 -8.18
N PHE A 254 -1.16 -4.93 -7.88
CA PHE A 254 -2.02 -3.89 -7.32
C PHE A 254 -2.21 -2.81 -8.38
N GLY A 255 -3.44 -2.73 -8.89
CA GLY A 255 -3.87 -1.74 -9.88
C GLY A 255 -4.64 -0.60 -9.20
N LEU A 256 -4.29 0.62 -9.56
CA LEU A 256 -4.93 1.84 -9.08
C LEU A 256 -5.57 2.56 -10.26
N THR A 257 -6.87 2.73 -10.19
CA THR A 257 -7.67 3.47 -11.17
C THR A 257 -8.26 4.72 -10.51
N PRO A 258 -8.83 5.66 -11.24
CA PRO A 258 -9.45 6.85 -10.62
C PRO A 258 -10.56 6.55 -9.60
N ARG A 259 -11.12 5.32 -9.61
CA ARG A 259 -12.24 4.93 -8.75
C ARG A 259 -11.94 3.78 -7.80
N TYR A 260 -11.01 2.89 -8.15
CA TYR A 260 -10.83 1.65 -7.43
C TYR A 260 -9.38 1.28 -7.24
N VAL A 261 -9.08 0.64 -6.10
CA VAL A 261 -7.90 -0.20 -5.90
C VAL A 261 -8.29 -1.65 -6.16
N ILE A 262 -7.46 -2.33 -6.95
CA ILE A 262 -7.67 -3.72 -7.38
C ILE A 262 -6.44 -4.50 -6.96
N GLY A 263 -6.62 -5.48 -6.09
CA GLY A 263 -5.57 -6.43 -5.72
C GLY A 263 -5.83 -7.79 -6.39
N VAL A 264 -4.79 -8.37 -6.94
CA VAL A 264 -4.82 -9.71 -7.55
C VAL A 264 -3.60 -10.50 -7.13
#